data_7fac650744ac8dc8b111ac1962b25989
#
_entry.id   7fac650744ac8dc8b111ac1962b25989
#
_cell.length_a   1.000
_cell.length_b   1.000
_cell.length_c   1.000
_cell.angle_alpha   90.00
_cell.angle_beta   90.00
_cell.angle_gamma   90.00
#
_symmetry.space_group_name_H-M   'P 1'
#
loop_
_entity.id
_entity.type
_entity.pdbx_description
1 polymer ?
#
loop_
_entity_poly.entity_id
_entity_poly.type
_entity_poly.pdbx_seq_one_letter_code
_entity_poly.pdbx_strand_id
1 'polypeptide(L)'
;MRTGLTKQEKTTDIWFDEKDPLIHIRTHNTDLKKRLAAYAGQYPDQCRQTDADPETGCMEFEIRKGRFSFRLTAPYSEERREKARQYARENNAADRLN
;
A
#
# COMPACT_ATOMS: atom_id res chain seq x y z
N MET A 1 8.04 8.58 20.86
CA MET A 1 8.08 10.01 20.58
C MET A 1 6.76 10.49 19.98
N ARG A 2 6.35 11.64 20.41
CA ARG A 2 5.11 12.23 19.92
C ARG A 2 5.37 12.99 18.62
N THR A 3 4.60 12.73 17.59
CA THR A 3 4.77 13.40 16.30
C THR A 3 4.14 14.79 16.26
N GLY A 4 3.11 15.04 17.09
CA GLY A 4 2.40 16.29 17.07
C GLY A 4 1.50 16.51 15.87
N LEU A 5 1.44 15.55 14.94
CA LEU A 5 0.64 15.66 13.74
C LEU A 5 -0.76 15.07 13.92
N THR A 6 -1.74 15.73 13.34
CA THR A 6 -3.09 15.19 13.26
C THR A 6 -3.16 14.16 12.13
N LYS A 7 -4.26 13.42 12.09
CA LYS A 7 -4.47 12.45 11.00
C LYS A 7 -4.49 13.11 9.64
N GLN A 8 -4.99 14.35 9.56
CA GLN A 8 -5.06 15.09 8.31
C GLN A 8 -3.70 15.57 7.83
N GLU A 9 -2.76 15.76 8.75
CA GLU A 9 -1.41 16.19 8.44
C GLU A 9 -0.50 15.01 8.08
N LYS A 10 -0.90 13.80 8.40
CA LYS A 10 -0.13 12.60 8.09
C LYS A 10 -0.47 12.13 6.68
N THR A 11 0.28 12.61 5.72
CA THR A 11 0.04 12.36 4.30
C THR A 11 0.98 11.30 3.75
N THR A 12 0.61 10.78 2.58
CA THR A 12 1.45 9.90 1.79
C THR A 12 1.54 10.50 0.39
N ASP A 13 2.77 10.74 -0.05
CA ASP A 13 3.04 11.30 -1.37
C ASP A 13 3.84 10.29 -2.19
N ILE A 14 3.40 10.06 -3.42
CA ILE A 14 4.05 9.14 -4.34
C ILE A 14 4.25 9.91 -5.64
N TRP A 15 5.50 9.96 -6.11
CA TRP A 15 5.78 10.68 -7.36
C TRP A 15 6.86 10.00 -8.19
N PHE A 16 6.77 10.17 -9.48
CA PHE A 16 7.74 9.72 -10.45
C PHE A 16 7.44 10.43 -11.77
N ASP A 17 8.43 10.46 -12.66
CA ASP A 17 8.21 10.92 -14.02
C ASP A 17 8.46 9.73 -14.98
N GLU A 18 8.22 9.97 -16.29
CA GLU A 18 8.34 8.91 -17.28
C GLU A 18 9.78 8.45 -17.50
N LYS A 19 10.72 9.28 -17.16
CA LYS A 19 12.15 9.00 -17.38
C LYS A 19 12.79 8.32 -16.18
N ASP A 20 12.27 8.55 -14.99
CA ASP A 20 12.83 8.02 -13.75
C ASP A 20 12.54 6.53 -13.62
N PRO A 21 13.55 5.68 -13.43
CA PRO A 21 13.32 4.25 -13.22
C PRO A 21 12.78 3.93 -11.82
N LEU A 22 12.72 4.92 -10.95
CA LEU A 22 12.31 4.74 -9.57
C LEU A 22 11.01 5.49 -9.29
N ILE A 23 10.26 4.96 -8.34
CA ILE A 23 9.09 5.64 -7.76
C ILE A 23 9.51 6.10 -6.38
N HIS A 24 9.20 7.34 -6.05
CA HIS A 24 9.52 7.95 -4.77
C HIS A 24 8.29 7.96 -3.89
N ILE A 25 8.43 7.51 -2.66
CA ILE A 25 7.33 7.41 -1.71
C ILE A 25 7.74 8.09 -0.42
N ARG A 26 6.96 9.07 -0.01
CA ARG A 26 7.12 9.75 1.28
C ARG A 26 5.85 9.55 2.07
N THR A 27 5.96 8.96 3.26
CA THR A 27 4.75 8.58 3.98
C THR A 27 4.90 8.69 5.49
N HIS A 28 3.81 9.05 6.14
CA HIS A 28 3.65 8.99 7.59
C HIS A 28 2.88 7.74 8.00
N ASN A 29 2.37 6.97 7.05
CA ASN A 29 1.54 5.81 7.33
C ASN A 29 2.38 4.69 7.96
N THR A 30 2.02 4.28 9.15
CA THR A 30 2.79 3.30 9.92
C THR A 30 2.85 1.94 9.21
N ASP A 31 1.73 1.48 8.69
CA ASP A 31 1.67 0.20 8.00
C ASP A 31 2.53 0.21 6.73
N LEU A 32 2.39 1.26 5.93
CA LEU A 32 3.15 1.39 4.69
C LEU A 32 4.65 1.49 4.97
N LYS A 33 5.04 2.25 6.00
CA LYS A 33 6.45 2.34 6.39
C LYS A 33 7.02 0.98 6.77
N LYS A 34 6.28 0.18 7.52
CA LYS A 34 6.73 -1.15 7.91
C LYS A 34 6.86 -2.07 6.70
N ARG A 35 5.92 -2.00 5.79
CA ARG A 35 5.94 -2.83 4.58
C ARG A 35 7.10 -2.45 3.67
N LEU A 36 7.34 -1.16 3.48
CA LEU A 36 8.44 -0.67 2.66
C LEU A 36 9.79 -1.00 3.30
N ALA A 37 9.92 -0.84 4.61
CA ALA A 37 11.16 -1.15 5.31
C ALA A 37 11.48 -2.65 5.25
N ALA A 38 10.48 -3.50 5.40
CA ALA A 38 10.66 -4.93 5.29
C ALA A 38 11.06 -5.34 3.87
N TYR A 39 10.42 -4.72 2.88
CA TYR A 39 10.75 -4.98 1.48
C TYR A 39 12.18 -4.53 1.15
N ALA A 40 12.57 -3.34 1.63
CA ALA A 40 13.92 -2.83 1.42
C ALA A 40 14.98 -3.72 2.07
N GLY A 41 14.66 -4.29 3.23
CA GLY A 41 15.54 -5.23 3.90
C GLY A 41 15.69 -6.53 3.15
N GLN A 42 14.63 -7.00 2.52
CA GLN A 42 14.63 -8.24 1.77
C GLN A 42 15.20 -8.07 0.36
N TYR A 43 14.92 -6.94 -0.27
CA TYR A 43 15.35 -6.65 -1.65
C TYR A 43 16.04 -5.29 -1.73
N PRO A 44 17.24 -5.15 -1.17
CA PRO A 44 17.89 -3.84 -1.07
C PRO A 44 18.28 -3.23 -2.41
N ASP A 45 18.39 -4.03 -3.46
CA ASP A 45 18.66 -3.52 -4.81
C ASP A 45 17.39 -3.07 -5.55
N GLN A 46 16.21 -3.35 -5.00
CA GLN A 46 14.94 -2.94 -5.58
C GLN A 46 14.30 -1.77 -4.85
N CYS A 47 14.58 -1.64 -3.56
CA CYS A 47 13.95 -0.63 -2.72
C CYS A 47 14.91 -0.21 -1.63
N ARG A 48 14.94 1.10 -1.33
CA ARG A 48 15.76 1.59 -0.23
C ARG A 48 15.11 2.78 0.45
N GLN A 49 15.39 2.92 1.74
CA GLN A 49 14.97 4.08 2.50
C GLN A 49 15.96 5.21 2.23
N THR A 50 15.46 6.37 1.82
CA THR A 50 16.30 7.52 1.49
C THR A 50 16.31 8.58 2.58
N ASP A 51 15.27 8.63 3.40
CA ASP A 51 15.19 9.64 4.45
C ASP A 51 14.24 9.18 5.56
N ALA A 52 14.40 9.77 6.73
CA ALA A 52 13.50 9.55 7.85
C ALA A 52 13.52 10.79 8.74
N ASP A 53 12.32 11.27 9.12
CA ASP A 53 12.19 12.40 10.03
C ASP A 53 11.77 11.85 11.40
N PRO A 54 12.65 11.86 12.39
CA PRO A 54 12.31 11.30 13.70
C PRO A 54 11.27 12.13 14.46
N GLU A 55 11.10 13.40 14.12
CA GLU A 55 10.12 14.25 14.80
C GLU A 55 8.70 13.96 14.34
N THR A 56 8.50 13.79 13.04
CA THR A 56 7.16 13.56 12.49
C THR A 56 6.86 12.10 12.25
N GLY A 57 7.91 11.26 12.20
CA GLY A 57 7.75 9.85 11.86
C GLY A 57 7.64 9.61 10.36
N CYS A 58 7.84 10.62 9.55
CA CYS A 58 7.81 10.50 8.10
C CYS A 58 9.02 9.74 7.59
N MET A 59 8.81 8.85 6.64
CA MET A 59 9.89 8.13 5.97
C MET A 59 9.78 8.28 4.47
N GLU A 60 10.92 8.28 3.80
CA GLU A 60 10.98 8.37 2.36
C GLU A 60 11.73 7.19 1.79
N PHE A 61 11.20 6.62 0.71
CA PHE A 61 11.74 5.43 0.07
C PHE A 61 11.80 5.63 -1.44
N GLU A 62 12.71 4.89 -2.07
CA GLU A 62 12.76 4.74 -3.52
C GLU A 62 12.54 3.27 -3.83
N ILE A 63 11.70 2.96 -4.82
CA ILE A 63 11.44 1.60 -5.25
C ILE A 63 11.38 1.55 -6.77
N ARG A 64 11.89 0.48 -7.37
CA ARG A 64 11.87 0.33 -8.81
C ARG A 64 10.45 0.25 -9.34
N LYS A 65 10.19 0.90 -10.48
CA LYS A 65 8.86 0.97 -11.08
C LYS A 65 8.21 -0.39 -11.26
N GLY A 66 8.97 -1.39 -11.64
CA GLY A 66 8.44 -2.73 -11.85
C GLY A 66 8.02 -3.45 -10.57
N ARG A 67 8.35 -2.91 -9.41
CA ARG A 67 8.07 -3.53 -8.10
C ARG A 67 6.96 -2.86 -7.32
N PHE A 68 6.47 -1.74 -7.80
CA PHE A 68 5.37 -1.02 -7.17
C PHE A 68 4.30 -0.77 -8.21
N SER A 69 3.15 -1.38 -8.05
CA SER A 69 2.09 -1.25 -9.03
C SER A 69 0.88 -0.52 -8.45
N PHE A 70 0.23 0.23 -9.31
CA PHE A 70 -1.00 0.93 -8.98
C PHE A 70 -2.16 0.09 -9.50
N ARG A 71 -3.09 -0.21 -8.63
CA ARG A 71 -4.20 -1.06 -8.98
C ARG A 71 -5.51 -0.33 -8.78
N LEU A 72 -6.28 -0.27 -9.84
CA LEU A 72 -7.62 0.29 -9.80
C LEU A 72 -8.63 -0.83 -9.76
N THR A 73 -9.63 -0.70 -8.93
CA THR A 73 -10.69 -1.69 -8.83
C THR A 73 -12.03 -1.02 -9.09
N ALA A 74 -12.93 -1.73 -9.73
CA ALA A 74 -14.27 -1.23 -9.95
C ALA A 74 -15.08 -1.28 -8.66
N PRO A 75 -15.92 -0.28 -8.39
CA PRO A 75 -16.78 -0.33 -7.21
C PRO A 75 -17.86 -1.37 -7.39
N TYR A 76 -18.24 -2.04 -6.32
CA TYR A 76 -19.38 -2.94 -6.34
C TYR A 76 -20.66 -2.15 -6.22
N SER A 77 -21.63 -2.44 -7.10
CA SER A 77 -22.99 -1.97 -6.95
C SER A 77 -23.72 -2.83 -5.91
N GLU A 78 -24.85 -2.35 -5.41
CA GLU A 78 -25.68 -3.14 -4.50
C GLU A 78 -26.04 -4.49 -5.08
N GLU A 79 -26.48 -4.50 -6.33
CA GLU A 79 -26.82 -5.71 -7.03
C GLU A 79 -25.66 -6.69 -7.14
N ARG A 80 -24.49 -6.17 -7.44
CA ARG A 80 -23.29 -6.99 -7.57
C ARG A 80 -22.85 -7.58 -6.24
N ARG A 81 -22.98 -6.82 -5.17
CA ARG A 81 -22.67 -7.31 -3.82
C ARG A 81 -23.60 -8.45 -3.43
N GLU A 82 -24.86 -8.32 -3.77
CA GLU A 82 -25.85 -9.33 -3.48
C GLU A 82 -25.54 -10.64 -4.20
N LYS A 83 -25.22 -10.54 -5.47
CA LYS A 83 -24.83 -11.70 -6.28
C LYS A 83 -23.57 -12.37 -5.74
N ALA A 84 -22.60 -11.59 -5.32
CA ALA A 84 -21.37 -12.13 -4.75
C ALA A 84 -21.63 -12.86 -3.45
N ARG A 85 -22.48 -12.32 -2.59
CA ARG A 85 -22.85 -12.96 -1.34
C ARG A 85 -23.59 -14.26 -1.56
N GLN A 86 -24.51 -14.23 -2.52
CA GLN A 86 -25.29 -15.40 -2.87
C GLN A 86 -24.39 -16.51 -3.43
N TYR A 87 -23.50 -16.15 -4.32
CA TYR A 87 -22.53 -17.07 -4.90
C TYR A 87 -21.65 -17.73 -3.84
N ALA A 88 -21.14 -16.93 -2.91
CA ALA A 88 -20.30 -17.44 -1.83
C ALA A 88 -21.08 -18.41 -0.92
N ARG A 89 -22.34 -18.09 -0.68
CA ARG A 89 -23.21 -18.95 0.14
C ARG A 89 -23.44 -20.30 -0.51
N GLU A 90 -23.73 -20.29 -1.80
CA GLU A 90 -23.95 -21.51 -2.56
C GLU A 90 -22.70 -22.37 -2.65
N ASN A 91 -21.56 -21.74 -2.90
CA ASN A 91 -20.28 -22.44 -2.98
C ASN A 91 -19.84 -23.02 -1.65
N ASN A 92 -20.09 -22.31 -0.56
CA ASN A 92 -19.78 -22.81 0.76
C ASN A 92 -20.63 -24.03 1.12
N ALA A 93 -21.89 -24.02 0.72
CA ALA A 93 -22.76 -25.16 0.93
C ALA A 93 -22.29 -26.35 0.11
N ALA A 94 -21.88 -26.14 -1.13
CA ALA A 94 -21.35 -27.19 -1.99
C ALA A 94 -20.04 -27.77 -1.41
N ASP A 95 -19.17 -26.92 -0.91
CA ASP A 95 -17.92 -27.34 -0.31
C ASP A 95 -18.14 -28.20 0.92
N ARG A 96 -19.15 -27.89 1.72
CA ARG A 96 -19.48 -28.68 2.89
C ARG A 96 -20.03 -30.03 2.54
N LEU A 97 -20.66 -30.15 1.41
CA LEU A 97 -21.21 -31.39 0.93
C LEU A 97 -20.15 -32.32 0.35
N ASN A 98 -19.05 -31.73 -0.03
CA ASN A 98 -17.92 -32.46 -0.55
C ASN A 98 -16.95 -32.84 0.58
#